data_4b0355f39da31ed5e689f06a14aa786f
#
_entry.id   4b0355f39da31ed5e689f06a14aa786f
#
_cell.length_a   1.000
_cell.length_b   1.000
_cell.length_c   1.000
_cell.angle_alpha   90.00
_cell.angle_beta   90.00
_cell.angle_gamma   90.00
#
_symmetry.space_group_name_H-M   'P 1'
#
loop_
_entity.id
_entity.type
_entity.pdbx_description
1 polymer ?
#
loop_
_entity_poly.entity_id
_entity_poly.type
_entity_poly.pdbx_seq_one_letter_code
_entity_poly.pdbx_strand_id
1 'polypeptide(L)'
;MSCRVPPLTSTFSRLLLAVATALSLCASGPADAERLKDLASIGGVRQNQLIGYGLVVGLDGSGDQTTQTPFTVQSIINMLGNLGVTLPPGQSLQLKNVAAVMVTSSLPPFARPGQQIDVTVSSMGNARSLKGGTLLMTPLKGADGQIYAMAQGSLAVSGVSGASPSGGRVTVNHLSAGRIPGGATVERAVPSSVGQGDSIFVDLNDSDFGTAQKVVDAIN
;
A
#
# COMPACT_ATOMS: atom_id res chain seq x y z
N MET A 1 -8.95 -12.04 -89.64
CA MET A 1 -8.73 -11.26 -88.38
C MET A 1 -9.68 -11.77 -87.35
N SER A 2 -9.19 -12.62 -86.44
CA SER A 2 -10.02 -13.19 -85.34
C SER A 2 -9.63 -12.53 -84.04
N CYS A 3 -10.58 -11.71 -83.54
CA CYS A 3 -10.42 -11.01 -82.27
C CYS A 3 -10.86 -11.95 -81.15
N ARG A 4 -9.91 -12.48 -80.35
CA ARG A 4 -10.21 -13.24 -79.12
C ARG A 4 -10.44 -12.25 -77.98
N VAL A 5 -11.69 -12.18 -77.46
CA VAL A 5 -12.04 -11.48 -76.23
C VAL A 5 -11.62 -12.37 -75.11
N PRO A 6 -10.84 -11.93 -74.12
CA PRO A 6 -10.49 -12.71 -72.93
C PRO A 6 -11.74 -12.86 -72.02
N PRO A 7 -11.91 -14.02 -71.36
CA PRO A 7 -13.09 -14.26 -70.54
C PRO A 7 -13.05 -13.36 -69.29
N LEU A 8 -14.04 -12.46 -69.16
CA LEU A 8 -14.24 -11.56 -68.04
C LEU A 8 -14.40 -12.30 -66.70
N THR A 9 -14.62 -13.61 -66.70
CA THR A 9 -14.84 -14.44 -65.51
C THR A 9 -13.57 -14.65 -64.66
N SER A 10 -12.37 -14.59 -65.25
CA SER A 10 -11.12 -14.83 -64.50
C SER A 10 -10.67 -13.65 -63.63
N THR A 11 -11.00 -12.41 -64.04
CA THR A 11 -10.65 -11.20 -63.29
C THR A 11 -11.59 -11.00 -62.07
N PHE A 12 -12.85 -11.31 -62.26
CA PHE A 12 -13.83 -11.22 -61.15
C PHE A 12 -13.59 -12.26 -60.06
N SER A 13 -13.21 -13.48 -60.42
CA SER A 13 -12.83 -14.54 -59.49
C SER A 13 -11.56 -14.19 -58.70
N ARG A 14 -10.56 -13.58 -59.36
CA ARG A 14 -9.32 -13.12 -58.67
C ARG A 14 -9.58 -11.95 -57.72
N LEU A 15 -10.48 -11.04 -58.07
CA LEU A 15 -10.86 -9.94 -57.22
C LEU A 15 -11.63 -10.42 -55.95
N LEU A 16 -12.54 -11.39 -56.15
CA LEU A 16 -13.28 -12.02 -55.03
C LEU A 16 -12.36 -12.77 -54.10
N LEU A 17 -11.36 -13.48 -54.61
CA LEU A 17 -10.35 -14.19 -53.81
C LEU A 17 -9.46 -13.21 -53.01
N ALA A 18 -9.06 -12.07 -53.62
CA ALA A 18 -8.28 -11.03 -52.96
C ALA A 18 -9.04 -10.33 -51.85
N VAL A 19 -10.36 -10.08 -52.06
CA VAL A 19 -11.22 -9.50 -51.01
C VAL A 19 -11.45 -10.47 -49.87
N ALA A 20 -11.65 -11.76 -50.17
CA ALA A 20 -11.83 -12.79 -49.14
C ALA A 20 -10.55 -12.99 -48.28
N THR A 21 -9.37 -12.95 -48.91
CA THR A 21 -8.09 -12.99 -48.16
C THR A 21 -7.83 -11.72 -47.36
N ALA A 22 -8.16 -10.56 -47.85
CA ALA A 22 -8.06 -9.31 -47.10
C ALA A 22 -9.02 -9.28 -45.89
N LEU A 23 -10.25 -9.79 -46.05
CA LEU A 23 -11.22 -9.87 -44.97
C LEU A 23 -10.80 -10.88 -43.86
N SER A 24 -10.16 -11.99 -44.25
CA SER A 24 -9.66 -12.97 -43.27
C SER A 24 -8.42 -12.47 -42.52
N LEU A 25 -7.58 -11.58 -43.11
CA LEU A 25 -6.49 -10.93 -42.38
C LEU A 25 -6.98 -9.84 -41.38
N CYS A 26 -8.12 -9.19 -41.66
CA CYS A 26 -8.72 -8.20 -40.73
C CYS A 26 -9.51 -8.84 -39.59
N ALA A 27 -9.81 -10.14 -39.67
CA ALA A 27 -10.55 -10.89 -38.64
C ALA A 27 -9.68 -11.42 -37.46
N SER A 28 -8.35 -11.23 -37.53
CA SER A 28 -7.48 -11.47 -36.37
C SER A 28 -7.72 -10.36 -35.33
N GLY A 29 -8.67 -10.58 -34.41
CA GLY A 29 -8.87 -9.74 -33.25
C GLY A 29 -7.58 -9.67 -32.41
N PRO A 30 -7.41 -8.62 -31.60
CA PRO A 30 -6.28 -8.53 -30.67
C PRO A 30 -6.27 -9.80 -29.79
N ALA A 31 -5.20 -10.57 -29.85
CA ALA A 31 -4.96 -11.63 -28.89
C ALA A 31 -4.54 -10.95 -27.57
N ASP A 32 -5.47 -10.78 -26.65
CA ASP A 32 -5.15 -10.36 -25.28
C ASP A 32 -4.34 -11.48 -24.63
N ALA A 33 -3.01 -11.31 -24.64
CA ALA A 33 -2.11 -12.19 -23.90
C ALA A 33 -2.06 -11.71 -22.45
N GLU A 34 -2.92 -12.23 -21.60
CA GLU A 34 -2.86 -12.00 -20.17
C GLU A 34 -1.60 -12.66 -19.60
N ARG A 35 -0.89 -11.91 -18.74
CA ARG A 35 0.33 -12.42 -18.10
C ARG A 35 -0.05 -13.29 -16.91
N LEU A 36 0.67 -14.40 -16.71
CA LEU A 36 0.44 -15.30 -15.56
C LEU A 36 0.39 -14.57 -14.21
N LYS A 37 1.20 -13.52 -14.04
CA LYS A 37 1.20 -12.70 -12.82
C LYS A 37 -0.10 -11.93 -12.54
N ASP A 38 -0.91 -11.72 -13.60
CA ASP A 38 -2.18 -11.00 -13.49
C ASP A 38 -3.33 -11.98 -13.19
N LEU A 39 -3.13 -13.27 -13.54
CA LEU A 39 -4.09 -14.36 -13.37
C LEU A 39 -3.90 -15.17 -12.09
N ALA A 40 -2.67 -15.21 -11.57
CA ALA A 40 -2.31 -16.10 -10.49
C ALA A 40 -1.31 -15.48 -9.51
N SER A 41 -1.31 -15.99 -8.29
CA SER A 41 -0.36 -15.68 -7.24
C SER A 41 0.40 -16.94 -6.80
N ILE A 42 1.60 -16.77 -6.27
CA ILE A 42 2.35 -17.89 -5.72
C ILE A 42 1.82 -18.22 -4.32
N GLY A 43 1.41 -19.44 -4.10
CA GLY A 43 0.92 -19.94 -2.82
C GLY A 43 1.93 -19.70 -1.70
N GLY A 44 1.46 -19.18 -0.56
CA GLY A 44 2.32 -18.84 0.59
C GLY A 44 3.03 -17.48 0.49
N VAL A 45 2.86 -16.73 -0.61
CA VAL A 45 3.38 -15.36 -0.76
C VAL A 45 2.27 -14.36 -0.50
N ARG A 46 2.35 -13.63 0.62
CA ARG A 46 1.37 -12.60 0.96
C ARG A 46 2.04 -11.38 1.59
N GLN A 47 1.43 -10.23 1.43
CA GLN A 47 1.76 -9.05 2.21
C GLN A 47 1.18 -9.18 3.63
N ASN A 48 1.99 -8.88 4.64
CA ASN A 48 1.54 -8.90 6.01
C ASN A 48 1.32 -7.48 6.52
N GLN A 49 0.13 -7.23 7.06
CA GLN A 49 -0.21 -5.92 7.61
C GLN A 49 0.39 -5.78 9.01
N LEU A 50 1.06 -4.65 9.24
CA LEU A 50 1.63 -4.30 10.54
C LEU A 50 0.88 -3.13 11.13
N ILE A 51 0.69 -3.16 12.43
CA ILE A 51 0.03 -2.12 13.19
C ILE A 51 0.84 -1.78 14.45
N GLY A 52 0.89 -0.50 14.81
CA GLY A 52 1.52 -0.03 16.03
C GLY A 52 0.79 1.16 16.63
N TYR A 53 0.97 1.36 17.90
CA TYR A 53 0.54 2.55 18.62
C TYR A 53 1.76 3.38 18.99
N GLY A 54 1.74 4.67 18.64
CA GLY A 54 2.87 5.55 18.86
C GLY A 54 2.48 6.97 19.28
N LEU A 55 3.49 7.79 19.47
CA LEU A 55 3.36 9.21 19.77
C LEU A 55 4.08 10.04 18.71
N VAL A 56 3.42 11.08 18.26
CA VAL A 56 4.01 12.13 17.42
C VAL A 56 4.23 13.35 18.30
N VAL A 57 5.44 13.90 18.24
CA VAL A 57 5.86 15.08 18.99
C VAL A 57 6.26 16.22 18.05
N GLY A 58 6.41 17.43 18.60
CA GLY A 58 6.82 18.61 17.83
C GLY A 58 5.69 19.27 17.06
N LEU A 59 4.43 19.01 17.45
CA LEU A 59 3.25 19.64 16.87
C LEU A 59 3.06 21.05 17.45
N ASP A 60 3.02 22.07 16.58
CA ASP A 60 2.89 23.48 16.98
C ASP A 60 1.45 23.79 17.44
N GLY A 61 1.12 23.39 18.67
CA GLY A 61 -0.20 23.58 19.28
C GLY A 61 -1.35 22.88 18.57
N SER A 62 -1.06 22.02 17.57
CA SER A 62 -2.05 21.29 16.77
C SER A 62 -2.26 19.85 17.22
N GLY A 63 -1.53 19.40 18.23
CA GLY A 63 -1.65 18.08 18.83
C GLY A 63 -2.92 17.85 19.63
N ASP A 64 -2.93 16.76 20.38
CA ASP A 64 -4.06 16.38 21.23
C ASP A 64 -4.26 17.38 22.37
N GLN A 65 -5.52 17.62 22.66
CA GLN A 65 -5.90 18.30 23.90
C GLN A 65 -5.91 17.28 25.02
N THR A 66 -4.82 17.21 25.79
CA THR A 66 -4.58 16.15 26.77
C THR A 66 -5.64 16.12 27.91
N THR A 67 -6.39 17.20 28.13
CA THR A 67 -7.56 17.21 29.03
C THR A 67 -8.71 16.34 28.55
N GLN A 68 -8.80 16.08 27.22
CA GLN A 68 -9.86 15.27 26.61
C GLN A 68 -9.35 13.89 26.11
N THR A 69 -8.04 13.68 26.11
CA THR A 69 -7.38 12.45 25.67
C THR A 69 -6.48 11.88 26.76
N PRO A 70 -7.04 11.26 27.80
CA PRO A 70 -6.26 10.77 28.95
C PRO A 70 -5.26 9.67 28.55
N PHE A 71 -5.55 8.90 27.51
CA PHE A 71 -4.64 7.88 27.00
C PHE A 71 -3.35 8.48 26.42
N THR A 72 -3.39 9.67 25.80
CA THR A 72 -2.20 10.39 25.34
C THR A 72 -1.30 10.77 26.51
N VAL A 73 -1.88 11.28 27.60
CA VAL A 73 -1.14 11.60 28.84
C VAL A 73 -0.47 10.36 29.42
N GLN A 74 -1.22 9.27 29.55
CA GLN A 74 -0.69 8.02 30.10
C GLN A 74 0.47 7.48 29.27
N SER A 75 0.37 7.58 27.94
CA SER A 75 1.43 7.13 27.02
C SER A 75 2.70 7.96 27.17
N ILE A 76 2.57 9.28 27.34
CA ILE A 76 3.70 10.18 27.61
C ILE A 76 4.37 9.83 28.93
N ILE A 77 3.58 9.64 30.00
CA ILE A 77 4.09 9.25 31.32
C ILE A 77 4.87 7.94 31.23
N ASN A 78 4.31 6.94 30.58
CA ASN A 78 4.96 5.63 30.41
C ASN A 78 6.26 5.75 29.60
N MET A 79 6.25 6.54 28.52
CA MET A 79 7.44 6.77 27.70
C MET A 79 8.54 7.49 28.50
N LEU A 80 8.21 8.56 29.24
CA LEU A 80 9.17 9.26 30.08
C LEU A 80 9.73 8.36 31.19
N GLY A 81 8.87 7.51 31.77
CA GLY A 81 9.28 6.50 32.75
C GLY A 81 10.30 5.53 32.19
N ASN A 82 10.11 5.04 30.96
CA ASN A 82 11.05 4.18 30.24
C ASN A 82 12.40 4.88 29.93
N LEU A 83 12.38 6.21 29.82
CA LEU A 83 13.58 7.04 29.64
C LEU A 83 14.21 7.48 30.98
N GLY A 84 13.71 7.00 32.12
CA GLY A 84 14.24 7.31 33.44
C GLY A 84 13.72 8.62 34.06
N VAL A 85 12.72 9.27 33.40
CA VAL A 85 12.08 10.49 33.93
C VAL A 85 10.81 10.11 34.66
N THR A 86 10.79 10.29 35.99
CA THR A 86 9.60 10.05 36.80
C THR A 86 8.87 11.38 37.10
N LEU A 87 7.60 11.44 36.75
CA LEU A 87 6.75 12.58 37.08
C LEU A 87 6.07 12.33 38.42
N PRO A 88 5.94 13.36 39.28
CA PRO A 88 5.18 13.27 40.53
C PRO A 88 3.72 12.87 40.26
N PRO A 89 3.11 12.00 41.07
CA PRO A 89 1.72 11.62 40.90
C PRO A 89 0.78 12.82 41.11
N GLY A 90 -0.27 12.90 40.24
CA GLY A 90 -1.27 13.93 40.31
C GLY A 90 -1.01 15.22 39.52
N GLN A 91 0.10 15.30 38.78
CA GLN A 91 0.32 16.44 37.89
C GLN A 91 -0.53 16.34 36.61
N SER A 92 -1.31 17.38 36.36
CA SER A 92 -2.07 17.54 35.11
C SER A 92 -1.15 18.07 34.03
N LEU A 93 -0.80 17.19 33.07
CA LEU A 93 -0.03 17.57 31.89
C LEU A 93 -0.97 18.17 30.84
N GLN A 94 -0.88 19.48 30.62
CA GLN A 94 -1.61 20.16 29.54
C GLN A 94 -0.71 20.39 28.33
N LEU A 95 -0.57 19.37 27.53
CA LEU A 95 0.24 19.41 26.30
C LEU A 95 -0.68 19.62 25.09
N LYS A 96 -0.16 20.32 24.08
CA LYS A 96 -0.81 20.56 22.79
C LYS A 96 0.10 20.25 21.62
N ASN A 97 1.32 19.83 21.93
CA ASN A 97 2.38 19.55 20.94
C ASN A 97 2.66 18.06 20.74
N VAL A 98 1.81 17.20 21.29
CA VAL A 98 1.92 15.74 21.19
C VAL A 98 0.57 15.18 20.73
N ALA A 99 0.60 14.11 19.94
CA ALA A 99 -0.58 13.36 19.53
C ALA A 99 -0.35 11.85 19.63
N ALA A 100 -1.37 11.14 20.12
CA ALA A 100 -1.41 9.68 20.04
C ALA A 100 -1.84 9.27 18.64
N VAL A 101 -1.11 8.32 18.05
CA VAL A 101 -1.28 7.92 16.66
C VAL A 101 -1.32 6.41 16.50
N MET A 102 -2.11 5.97 15.51
CA MET A 102 -2.05 4.64 14.94
C MET A 102 -1.06 4.67 13.79
N VAL A 103 -0.18 3.68 13.77
CA VAL A 103 0.88 3.53 12.77
C VAL A 103 0.62 2.23 12.03
N THR A 104 0.51 2.30 10.71
CA THR A 104 0.26 1.14 9.86
C THR A 104 1.32 1.04 8.77
N SER A 105 1.69 -0.18 8.42
CA SER A 105 2.61 -0.48 7.34
C SER A 105 2.27 -1.82 6.70
N SER A 106 2.68 -2.02 5.46
CA SER A 106 2.60 -3.29 4.77
C SER A 106 3.99 -3.89 4.64
N LEU A 107 4.20 -5.05 5.25
CA LEU A 107 5.45 -5.79 5.16
C LEU A 107 5.42 -6.65 3.90
N PRO A 108 6.29 -6.37 2.90
CA PRO A 108 6.37 -7.17 1.69
C PRO A 108 6.74 -8.62 1.98
N PRO A 109 6.32 -9.58 1.15
CA PRO A 109 6.83 -10.94 1.23
C PRO A 109 8.35 -10.92 1.02
N PHE A 110 9.05 -11.83 1.71
CA PHE A 110 10.51 -11.97 1.68
C PHE A 110 11.32 -10.75 2.17
N ALA A 111 10.68 -9.83 2.89
CA ALA A 111 11.39 -8.70 3.50
C ALA A 111 12.46 -9.22 4.48
N ARG A 112 13.64 -8.59 4.40
CA ARG A 112 14.80 -8.96 5.22
C ARG A 112 15.02 -7.96 6.34
N PRO A 113 15.59 -8.37 7.48
CA PRO A 113 16.02 -7.45 8.52
C PRO A 113 16.93 -6.34 7.94
N GLY A 114 16.70 -5.09 8.37
CA GLY A 114 17.39 -3.91 7.86
C GLY A 114 16.72 -3.25 6.64
N GLN A 115 15.73 -3.88 6.01
CA GLN A 115 15.00 -3.27 4.90
C GLN A 115 14.06 -2.17 5.42
N GLN A 116 13.99 -1.07 4.67
CA GLN A 116 13.07 0.04 4.97
C GLN A 116 11.72 -0.16 4.28
N ILE A 117 10.65 0.17 5.00
CA ILE A 117 9.27 0.14 4.51
C ILE A 117 8.56 1.45 4.84
N ASP A 118 7.61 1.82 4.01
CA ASP A 118 6.80 3.01 4.19
C ASP A 118 5.80 2.84 5.34
N VAL A 119 5.53 3.96 6.03
CA VAL A 119 4.64 3.99 7.17
C VAL A 119 3.56 5.04 6.95
N THR A 120 2.34 4.69 7.30
CA THR A 120 1.22 5.62 7.40
C THR A 120 0.88 5.85 8.87
N VAL A 121 0.74 7.11 9.24
CA VAL A 121 0.48 7.56 10.61
C VAL A 121 -0.83 8.31 10.64
N SER A 122 -1.75 7.93 11.52
CA SER A 122 -3.07 8.53 11.65
C SER A 122 -3.35 8.89 13.10
N SER A 123 -3.87 10.09 13.36
CA SER A 123 -4.24 10.52 14.70
C SER A 123 -5.39 9.68 15.26
N MET A 124 -5.26 9.26 16.50
CA MET A 124 -6.31 8.56 17.26
C MET A 124 -7.07 9.48 18.21
N GLY A 125 -6.47 10.61 18.55
CA GLY A 125 -7.05 11.59 19.46
C GLY A 125 -7.80 12.71 18.73
N ASN A 126 -7.71 13.90 19.26
CA ASN A 126 -8.35 15.10 18.73
C ASN A 126 -7.34 16.11 18.14
N ALA A 127 -6.16 15.63 17.73
CA ALA A 127 -5.15 16.45 17.07
C ALA A 127 -5.69 17.03 15.77
N ARG A 128 -5.53 18.34 15.61
CA ARG A 128 -6.00 19.07 14.42
C ARG A 128 -5.09 18.91 13.22
N SER A 129 -3.80 18.69 13.46
CA SER A 129 -2.80 18.49 12.40
C SER A 129 -1.60 17.75 12.97
N LEU A 130 -1.05 16.84 12.14
CA LEU A 130 0.22 16.16 12.42
C LEU A 130 1.40 16.78 11.63
N LYS A 131 1.16 17.91 10.94
CA LYS A 131 2.17 18.57 10.11
C LYS A 131 3.36 19.04 10.95
N GLY A 132 4.57 18.74 10.46
CA GLY A 132 5.81 19.11 11.13
C GLY A 132 6.17 18.21 12.32
N GLY A 133 5.32 17.25 12.68
CA GLY A 133 5.57 16.33 13.77
C GLY A 133 6.57 15.22 13.42
N THR A 134 7.17 14.65 14.45
CA THR A 134 8.07 13.51 14.37
C THR A 134 7.48 12.34 15.14
N LEU A 135 7.36 11.18 14.51
CA LEU A 135 6.98 9.92 15.13
C LEU A 135 8.14 9.41 15.99
N LEU A 136 7.87 9.17 17.26
CA LEU A 136 8.81 8.50 18.16
C LEU A 136 8.89 7.02 17.85
N MET A 137 9.98 6.39 18.26
CA MET A 137 10.23 4.96 18.02
C MET A 137 9.03 4.11 18.46
N THR A 138 8.42 3.44 17.50
CA THR A 138 7.15 2.73 17.64
C THR A 138 7.29 1.32 17.11
N PRO A 139 7.04 0.29 17.93
CA PRO A 139 7.04 -1.10 17.46
C PRO A 139 5.80 -1.38 16.61
N LEU A 140 6.01 -2.00 15.45
CA LEU A 140 4.96 -2.47 14.56
C LEU A 140 4.78 -3.98 14.72
N LYS A 141 3.56 -4.38 15.06
CA LYS A 141 3.19 -5.78 15.33
C LYS A 141 2.40 -6.36 14.17
N GLY A 142 2.62 -7.64 13.92
CA GLY A 142 1.78 -8.44 13.03
C GLY A 142 0.51 -8.95 13.72
N ALA A 143 -0.30 -9.71 12.99
CA ALA A 143 -1.53 -10.32 13.49
C ALA A 143 -1.30 -11.34 14.63
N ASP A 144 -0.10 -11.89 14.72
CA ASP A 144 0.35 -12.80 15.77
C ASP A 144 0.84 -12.07 17.05
N GLY A 145 0.80 -10.72 17.05
CA GLY A 145 1.26 -9.89 18.16
C GLY A 145 2.78 -9.72 18.27
N GLN A 146 3.56 -10.35 17.38
CA GLN A 146 5.02 -10.22 17.36
C GLN A 146 5.45 -8.93 16.69
N ILE A 147 6.59 -8.37 17.13
CA ILE A 147 7.18 -7.17 16.52
C ILE A 147 7.98 -7.58 15.31
N TYR A 148 7.67 -6.96 14.15
CA TYR A 148 8.33 -7.20 12.87
C TYR A 148 9.13 -6.01 12.38
N ALA A 149 8.76 -4.79 12.77
CA ALA A 149 9.46 -3.58 12.36
C ALA A 149 9.43 -2.51 13.46
N MET A 150 10.37 -1.59 13.38
CA MET A 150 10.42 -0.40 14.25
C MET A 150 10.24 0.84 13.38
N ALA A 151 9.25 1.68 13.70
CA ALA A 151 8.92 2.88 12.96
C ALA A 151 9.39 4.14 13.71
N GLN A 152 10.01 5.09 12.97
CA GLN A 152 10.41 6.40 13.46
C GLN A 152 10.62 7.36 12.31
N GLY A 153 10.41 8.66 12.52
CA GLY A 153 10.77 9.67 11.53
C GLY A 153 9.82 10.85 11.44
N SER A 154 10.18 11.81 10.61
CA SER A 154 9.39 13.02 10.39
C SER A 154 8.23 12.77 9.43
N LEU A 155 7.06 13.30 9.77
CA LEU A 155 5.84 13.09 8.99
C LEU A 155 5.77 14.03 7.79
N ALA A 156 5.54 13.45 6.62
CA ALA A 156 5.10 14.18 5.44
C ALA A 156 3.56 14.19 5.41
N VAL A 157 2.96 15.36 5.61
CA VAL A 157 1.50 15.56 5.61
C VAL A 157 1.11 16.34 4.36
N SER A 158 0.34 15.74 3.47
CA SER A 158 -0.08 16.30 2.17
C SER A 158 -1.37 17.11 2.31
N GLY A 159 -1.44 18.06 3.23
CA GLY A 159 -2.62 18.89 3.41
C GLY A 159 -2.29 20.37 3.51
N VAL A 160 -3.18 21.22 2.99
CA VAL A 160 -3.12 22.68 3.14
C VAL A 160 -4.40 23.14 3.81
N SER A 161 -4.28 23.83 4.93
CA SER A 161 -5.37 24.60 5.52
C SER A 161 -5.02 26.08 5.45
N GLY A 162 -5.83 26.85 4.77
CA GLY A 162 -5.76 28.31 4.71
C GLY A 162 -6.98 28.92 5.40
N ALA A 163 -6.77 29.88 6.30
CA ALA A 163 -7.82 30.73 6.81
C ALA A 163 -7.74 32.07 6.09
N SER A 164 -8.85 32.52 5.49
CA SER A 164 -8.95 33.87 4.94
C SER A 164 -9.28 34.86 6.06
N PRO A 165 -8.75 36.10 6.00
CA PRO A 165 -9.15 37.17 6.92
C PRO A 165 -10.66 37.46 6.92
N SER A 166 -11.38 37.05 5.88
CA SER A 166 -12.84 37.18 5.74
C SER A 166 -13.65 36.04 6.34
N GLY A 167 -13.03 35.14 7.15
CA GLY A 167 -13.71 34.07 7.87
C GLY A 167 -13.93 32.76 7.11
N GLY A 168 -13.50 32.68 5.87
CA GLY A 168 -13.53 31.44 5.08
C GLY A 168 -12.36 30.52 5.44
N ARG A 169 -12.63 29.25 5.75
CA ARG A 169 -11.61 28.21 5.94
C ARG A 169 -11.68 27.20 4.80
N VAL A 170 -10.60 27.10 4.05
CA VAL A 170 -10.44 26.06 3.03
C VAL A 170 -9.45 25.02 3.57
N THR A 171 -9.90 23.79 3.71
CA THR A 171 -9.06 22.66 4.08
C THR A 171 -9.05 21.69 2.89
N VAL A 172 -7.88 21.50 2.30
CA VAL A 172 -7.67 20.52 1.22
C VAL A 172 -6.88 19.36 1.83
N ASN A 173 -7.45 18.18 1.81
CA ASN A 173 -6.99 16.94 2.46
C ASN A 173 -6.96 16.98 4.00
N HIS A 174 -6.96 15.78 4.60
CA HIS A 174 -6.92 15.63 6.05
C HIS A 174 -5.50 15.84 6.59
N LEU A 175 -5.37 16.74 7.55
CA LEU A 175 -4.10 17.01 8.25
C LEU A 175 -3.83 16.04 9.41
N SER A 176 -4.79 15.20 9.74
CA SER A 176 -4.72 14.20 10.82
C SER A 176 -4.07 12.89 10.40
N ALA A 177 -3.64 12.78 9.15
CA ALA A 177 -2.89 11.64 8.64
C ALA A 177 -1.65 12.11 7.88
N GLY A 178 -0.57 11.33 7.98
CA GLY A 178 0.69 11.59 7.31
C GLY A 178 1.39 10.30 6.90
N ARG A 179 2.44 10.43 6.12
CA ARG A 179 3.26 9.31 5.65
C ARG A 179 4.72 9.57 5.98
N ILE A 180 5.45 8.51 6.27
CA ILE A 180 6.90 8.54 6.47
C ILE A 180 7.49 7.56 5.46
N PRO A 181 8.02 8.04 4.32
CA PRO A 181 8.69 7.16 3.34
C PRO A 181 9.91 6.50 3.97
N GLY A 182 10.03 5.17 3.84
CA GLY A 182 11.09 4.40 4.47
C GLY A 182 11.13 4.54 6.01
N GLY A 183 10.01 4.92 6.63
CA GLY A 183 9.94 5.29 8.05
C GLY A 183 9.98 4.12 9.03
N ALA A 184 9.97 2.88 8.57
CA ALA A 184 10.19 1.74 9.45
C ALA A 184 11.26 0.81 8.92
N THR A 185 12.06 0.28 9.85
CA THR A 185 13.09 -0.74 9.57
C THR A 185 12.54 -2.10 9.98
N VAL A 186 12.65 -3.07 9.10
CA VAL A 186 12.28 -4.46 9.37
C VAL A 186 13.29 -5.07 10.32
N GLU A 187 12.82 -5.61 11.45
CA GLU A 187 13.64 -6.28 12.47
C GLU A 187 13.59 -7.80 12.32
N ARG A 188 12.48 -8.34 11.83
CA ARG A 188 12.25 -9.77 11.70
C ARG A 188 11.57 -10.09 10.37
N ALA A 189 12.08 -11.11 9.67
CA ALA A 189 11.44 -11.66 8.50
C ALA A 189 10.22 -12.50 8.90
N VAL A 190 9.18 -12.49 8.06
CA VAL A 190 8.04 -13.43 8.21
C VAL A 190 8.44 -14.75 7.61
N PRO A 191 8.29 -15.88 8.34
CA PRO A 191 8.52 -17.20 7.77
C PRO A 191 7.61 -17.44 6.57
N SER A 192 8.18 -17.86 5.45
CA SER A 192 7.45 -18.25 4.24
C SER A 192 7.62 -19.75 4.02
N SER A 193 6.54 -20.39 3.58
CA SER A 193 6.58 -21.81 3.17
C SER A 193 7.15 -22.01 1.76
N VAL A 194 7.38 -20.92 1.03
CA VAL A 194 7.91 -20.97 -0.34
C VAL A 194 9.35 -21.47 -0.33
N GLY A 195 9.62 -22.52 -1.11
CA GLY A 195 10.94 -23.14 -1.22
C GLY A 195 11.26 -24.16 -0.11
N GLN A 196 10.28 -24.55 0.72
CA GLN A 196 10.43 -25.63 1.71
C GLN A 196 10.04 -27.02 1.18
N GLY A 197 9.89 -27.19 -0.15
CA GLY A 197 9.55 -28.43 -0.82
C GLY A 197 10.03 -28.45 -2.26
N ASP A 198 9.79 -29.53 -2.97
CA ASP A 198 10.18 -29.74 -4.37
C ASP A 198 9.18 -29.12 -5.35
N SER A 199 8.12 -28.44 -4.86
CA SER A 199 7.06 -27.88 -5.69
C SER A 199 6.68 -26.47 -5.25
N ILE A 200 6.23 -25.67 -6.20
CA ILE A 200 5.66 -24.36 -5.99
C ILE A 200 4.19 -24.43 -6.34
N PHE A 201 3.32 -23.92 -5.44
CA PHE A 201 1.90 -23.83 -5.69
C PHE A 201 1.59 -22.50 -6.35
N VAL A 202 0.77 -22.56 -7.40
CA VAL A 202 0.27 -21.39 -8.11
C VAL A 202 -1.24 -21.33 -7.88
N ASP A 203 -1.69 -20.31 -7.17
CA ASP A 203 -3.09 -20.10 -6.84
C ASP A 203 -3.71 -19.14 -7.86
N LEU A 204 -4.75 -19.58 -8.59
CA LEU A 204 -5.48 -18.72 -9.49
C LEU A 204 -6.32 -17.71 -8.71
N ASN A 205 -6.34 -16.45 -9.19
CA ASN A 205 -7.16 -15.40 -8.58
C ASN A 205 -8.66 -15.67 -8.79
N ASP A 206 -9.02 -16.24 -9.95
CA ASP A 206 -10.38 -16.67 -10.28
C ASP A 206 -10.43 -18.19 -10.38
N SER A 207 -11.45 -18.80 -9.78
CA SER A 207 -11.66 -20.25 -9.80
C SER A 207 -12.30 -20.70 -11.11
N ASP A 208 -11.53 -20.67 -12.21
CA ASP A 208 -11.94 -21.19 -13.52
C ASP A 208 -11.07 -22.38 -13.95
N PHE A 209 -11.72 -23.53 -14.18
CA PHE A 209 -11.03 -24.74 -14.63
C PHE A 209 -10.43 -24.61 -16.03
N GLY A 210 -11.05 -23.81 -16.92
CA GLY A 210 -10.54 -23.58 -18.27
C GLY A 210 -9.24 -22.80 -18.26
N THR A 211 -9.15 -21.78 -17.42
CA THR A 211 -7.93 -20.99 -17.19
C THR A 211 -6.86 -21.83 -16.51
N ALA A 212 -7.23 -22.67 -15.52
CA ALA A 212 -6.30 -23.58 -14.86
C ALA A 212 -5.63 -24.52 -15.86
N GLN A 213 -6.40 -25.14 -16.75
CA GLN A 213 -5.86 -26.05 -17.77
C GLN A 213 -4.88 -25.32 -18.70
N LYS A 214 -5.26 -24.12 -19.19
CA LYS A 214 -4.39 -23.31 -20.08
C LYS A 214 -3.08 -22.89 -19.37
N VAL A 215 -3.12 -22.58 -18.09
CA VAL A 215 -1.93 -22.25 -17.29
C VAL A 215 -1.03 -23.47 -17.16
N VAL A 216 -1.58 -24.64 -16.87
CA VAL A 216 -0.80 -25.91 -16.80
C VAL A 216 -0.16 -26.23 -18.15
N ASP A 217 -0.91 -26.11 -19.26
CA ASP A 217 -0.43 -26.38 -20.61
C ASP A 217 0.66 -25.36 -21.06
N ALA A 218 0.63 -24.14 -20.53
CA ALA A 218 1.63 -23.11 -20.82
C ALA A 218 2.93 -23.24 -19.99
N ILE A 219 2.88 -23.91 -18.84
CA ILE A 219 4.05 -24.10 -17.96
C ILE A 219 4.81 -25.39 -18.33
N ASN A 220 4.13 -26.44 -18.79
CA ASN A 220 4.70 -27.73 -19.17
C ASN A 220 5.08 -27.77 -20.65
#